data_3d512f05f7af8365bdfa31f07912572f
#
_entry.id   3d512f05f7af8365bdfa31f07912572f
#
_cell.length_a   1.000
_cell.length_b   1.000
_cell.length_c   1.000
_cell.angle_alpha   90.00
_cell.angle_beta   90.00
_cell.angle_gamma   90.00
#
_symmetry.space_group_name_H-M   'P 1'
#
loop_
_entity.id
_entity.type
_entity.pdbx_description
1 polymer ?
#
loop_
_entity_poly.entity_id
_entity_poly.type
_entity_poly.pdbx_seq_one_letter_code
_entity_poly.pdbx_strand_id
1 'polypeptide(L)'
;MKKIPALFLTALLLGSSIFAKEGLLSFSAGISSGLPIYGANSVLSTGTEIPNGNRMIIGGLASVNLNILPQISFYLENDLLWDITWNSAEKSSKLHVSFPLGIKIFPGVGGLNFGIAYTLGFRVDNIKTSSIGEYNDISSWGNGFKLHVEYDFAHDGKSKYYPSVGTYWNLMPRGNNSWDNLIVLYIAANF
;
A
#
# COMPACT_ATOMS: atom_id res chain seq x y z
N MET A 1 -5.27 21.96 10.03
CA MET A 1 -5.15 20.70 9.21
C MET A 1 -4.67 21.08 7.81
N LYS A 2 -3.44 20.70 7.42
CA LYS A 2 -2.83 21.12 6.15
C LYS A 2 -3.36 20.29 4.98
N LYS A 3 -3.91 20.95 3.95
CA LYS A 3 -4.55 20.38 2.74
C LYS A 3 -3.56 19.76 1.73
N ILE A 4 -2.47 19.15 2.19
CA ILE A 4 -1.39 18.65 1.33
C ILE A 4 -1.73 17.33 0.58
N PRO A 5 -2.52 16.37 1.11
CA PRO A 5 -2.73 15.10 0.40
C PRO A 5 -3.60 15.19 -0.85
N ALA A 6 -4.54 16.15 -0.92
CA ALA A 6 -5.42 16.26 -2.08
C ALA A 6 -4.68 16.76 -3.34
N LEU A 7 -3.70 17.64 -3.17
CA LEU A 7 -2.94 18.21 -4.29
C LEU A 7 -2.04 17.17 -4.96
N PHE A 8 -1.48 16.24 -4.19
CA PHE A 8 -0.63 15.16 -4.72
C PHE A 8 -1.43 14.15 -5.54
N LEU A 9 -2.63 13.79 -5.07
CA LEU A 9 -3.52 12.88 -5.81
C LEU A 9 -4.01 13.50 -7.11
N THR A 10 -4.31 14.80 -7.10
CA THR A 10 -4.77 15.52 -8.30
C THR A 10 -3.65 15.70 -9.31
N ALA A 11 -2.40 15.92 -8.87
CA ALA A 11 -1.24 16.02 -9.76
C ALA A 11 -0.90 14.67 -10.43
N LEU A 12 -1.08 13.54 -9.72
CA LEU A 12 -0.91 12.20 -10.28
C LEU A 12 -1.95 11.89 -11.36
N LEU A 13 -3.20 12.30 -11.13
CA LEU A 13 -4.32 12.10 -12.08
C LEU A 13 -4.26 13.02 -13.30
N LEU A 14 -3.75 14.24 -13.17
CA LEU A 14 -3.61 15.19 -14.28
C LEU A 14 -2.37 14.92 -15.14
N GLY A 15 -1.32 14.31 -14.58
CA GLY A 15 -0.13 13.90 -15.35
C GLY A 15 -0.38 12.76 -16.33
N SER A 16 -1.41 11.96 -16.11
CA SER A 16 -1.70 10.75 -16.89
C SER A 16 -2.12 11.02 -18.34
N SER A 17 -2.61 12.22 -18.66
CA SER A 17 -3.07 12.56 -20.01
C SER A 17 -1.97 13.06 -20.97
N ILE A 18 -0.77 13.35 -20.46
CA ILE A 18 0.27 14.05 -21.25
C ILE A 18 1.32 13.09 -21.83
N PHE A 19 1.44 11.86 -21.34
CA PHE A 19 2.56 10.95 -21.67
C PHE A 19 2.16 9.61 -22.29
N ALA A 20 0.92 9.45 -22.77
CA ALA A 20 0.47 8.21 -23.40
C ALA A 20 1.06 8.03 -24.83
N LYS A 21 2.35 7.76 -24.90
CA LYS A 21 2.91 7.04 -26.04
C LYS A 21 2.60 5.56 -25.78
N GLU A 22 1.83 4.93 -26.68
CA GLU A 22 1.37 3.54 -26.49
C GLU A 22 2.47 2.62 -25.98
N GLY A 23 2.25 2.01 -24.82
CA GLY A 23 3.08 0.95 -24.28
C GLY A 23 4.22 1.35 -23.31
N LEU A 24 4.66 2.62 -23.25
CA LEU A 24 5.78 2.99 -22.38
C LEU A 24 5.33 3.22 -20.92
N LEU A 25 4.19 3.85 -20.72
CA LEU A 25 3.62 4.13 -19.41
C LEU A 25 2.29 3.43 -19.24
N SER A 26 2.09 2.83 -18.09
CA SER A 26 0.80 2.31 -17.65
C SER A 26 0.50 2.73 -16.22
N PHE A 27 -0.77 2.70 -15.85
CA PHE A 27 -1.26 3.09 -14.55
C PHE A 27 -2.04 1.95 -13.95
N SER A 28 -2.00 1.81 -12.63
CA SER A 28 -2.83 0.87 -11.91
C SER A 28 -3.49 1.57 -10.72
N ALA A 29 -4.71 1.21 -10.44
CA ALA A 29 -5.39 1.64 -9.22
C ALA A 29 -6.25 0.49 -8.69
N GLY A 30 -6.26 0.30 -7.37
CA GLY A 30 -6.93 -0.83 -6.78
C GLY A 30 -7.36 -0.63 -5.34
N ILE A 31 -8.12 -1.60 -4.86
CA ILE A 31 -8.51 -1.74 -3.47
C ILE A 31 -7.77 -2.92 -2.84
N SER A 32 -7.51 -2.82 -1.56
CA SER A 32 -6.75 -3.82 -0.84
C SER A 32 -7.34 -4.09 0.55
N SER A 33 -6.99 -5.24 1.08
CA SER A 33 -7.18 -5.62 2.47
C SER A 33 -6.06 -6.56 2.89
N GLY A 34 -5.82 -6.73 4.19
CA GLY A 34 -4.69 -7.56 4.59
C GLY A 34 -4.55 -7.75 6.07
N LEU A 35 -3.38 -8.19 6.47
CA LEU A 35 -3.01 -8.47 7.85
C LEU A 35 -1.78 -7.64 8.23
N PRO A 36 -1.94 -6.53 8.96
CA PRO A 36 -0.81 -5.85 9.59
C PRO A 36 -0.37 -6.62 10.84
N ILE A 37 0.92 -6.87 10.94
CA ILE A 37 1.60 -7.48 12.08
C ILE A 37 2.53 -6.42 12.65
N TYR A 38 2.18 -5.89 13.81
CA TYR A 38 2.92 -4.80 14.44
C TYR A 38 4.14 -5.35 15.20
N GLY A 39 5.25 -4.64 15.08
CA GLY A 39 6.49 -5.01 15.77
C GLY A 39 6.38 -4.86 17.29
N ALA A 40 7.07 -5.74 18.02
CA ALA A 40 7.00 -5.86 19.49
C ALA A 40 7.42 -4.60 20.26
N ASN A 41 8.25 -3.73 19.66
CA ASN A 41 8.72 -2.49 20.31
C ASN A 41 7.81 -1.28 20.03
N SER A 42 6.68 -1.48 19.41
CA SER A 42 5.67 -0.45 19.26
C SER A 42 4.96 -0.29 20.61
N VAL A 43 4.90 0.94 21.13
CA VAL A 43 4.07 1.28 22.32
C VAL A 43 2.62 0.78 22.13
N LEU A 44 2.27 0.51 20.91
CA LEU A 44 0.95 0.11 20.43
C LEU A 44 0.76 -1.41 20.29
N SER A 45 1.82 -2.23 20.42
CA SER A 45 1.67 -3.68 20.29
C SER A 45 0.98 -4.31 21.50
N THR A 46 1.04 -3.67 22.64
CA THR A 46 0.56 -4.22 23.92
C THR A 46 -0.73 -3.58 24.45
N GLY A 47 -1.19 -2.47 23.88
CA GLY A 47 -2.31 -1.73 24.46
C GLY A 47 -3.45 -1.40 23.47
N THR A 48 -3.40 -1.92 22.27
CA THR A 48 -4.36 -1.60 21.21
C THR A 48 -5.36 -2.71 20.88
N GLU A 49 -5.29 -3.82 21.62
CA GLU A 49 -6.33 -4.84 21.56
C GLU A 49 -7.58 -4.31 22.28
N ILE A 50 -8.61 -4.06 21.50
CA ILE A 50 -9.93 -3.71 22.01
C ILE A 50 -10.69 -5.00 22.25
N PRO A 51 -10.91 -5.41 23.52
CA PRO A 51 -11.63 -6.65 23.83
C PRO A 51 -13.02 -6.67 23.18
N ASN A 52 -13.36 -7.74 22.49
CA ASN A 52 -14.63 -7.90 21.76
C ASN A 52 -14.89 -6.78 20.74
N GLY A 53 -13.83 -6.14 20.23
CA GLY A 53 -13.94 -5.09 19.20
C GLY A 53 -14.20 -5.67 17.82
N ASN A 54 -14.94 -4.91 17.02
CA ASN A 54 -15.01 -5.14 15.59
C ASN A 54 -13.71 -4.64 14.94
N ARG A 55 -13.28 -5.29 13.86
CA ARG A 55 -12.08 -4.88 13.11
C ARG A 55 -12.39 -4.81 11.62
N MET A 56 -11.92 -3.77 10.98
CA MET A 56 -11.95 -3.59 9.53
C MET A 56 -10.57 -3.20 9.04
N ILE A 57 -10.10 -3.87 7.99
CA ILE A 57 -8.85 -3.54 7.32
C ILE A 57 -9.18 -3.30 5.86
N ILE A 58 -8.98 -2.07 5.43
CA ILE A 58 -9.25 -1.64 4.05
C ILE A 58 -8.11 -0.75 3.57
N GLY A 59 -7.82 -0.83 2.30
CA GLY A 59 -6.77 -0.02 1.71
C GLY A 59 -6.99 0.24 0.24
N GLY A 60 -6.01 0.89 -0.34
CA GLY A 60 -5.95 1.14 -1.76
C GLY A 60 -4.51 1.28 -2.21
N LEU A 61 -4.31 1.09 -3.50
CA LEU A 61 -3.04 1.30 -4.16
C LEU A 61 -3.23 2.07 -5.46
N ALA A 62 -2.21 2.83 -5.81
CA ALA A 62 -2.13 3.50 -7.11
C ALA A 62 -0.69 3.48 -7.58
N SER A 63 -0.42 3.05 -8.80
CA SER A 63 0.92 2.98 -9.35
C SER A 63 1.03 3.56 -10.76
N VAL A 64 2.24 4.02 -11.05
CA VAL A 64 2.70 4.38 -12.39
C VAL A 64 3.81 3.40 -12.75
N ASN A 65 3.68 2.75 -13.90
CA ASN A 65 4.65 1.79 -14.38
C ASN A 65 5.31 2.33 -15.66
N LEU A 66 6.63 2.24 -15.72
CA LEU A 66 7.45 2.54 -16.89
C LEU A 66 7.93 1.22 -17.50
N ASN A 67 7.33 0.82 -18.61
CA ASN A 67 7.61 -0.42 -19.30
C ASN A 67 8.82 -0.25 -20.22
N ILE A 68 9.99 -0.68 -19.78
CA ILE A 68 11.24 -0.52 -20.53
C ILE A 68 11.45 -1.68 -21.49
N LEU A 69 11.16 -2.88 -21.03
CA LEU A 69 11.23 -4.11 -21.81
C LEU A 69 9.93 -4.91 -21.63
N PRO A 70 9.58 -5.81 -22.55
CA PRO A 70 8.40 -6.66 -22.37
C PRO A 70 8.42 -7.48 -21.06
N GLN A 71 9.62 -7.73 -20.52
CA GLN A 71 9.79 -8.55 -19.32
C GLN A 71 10.07 -7.71 -18.06
N ILE A 72 10.30 -6.38 -18.19
CA ILE A 72 10.75 -5.53 -17.06
C ILE A 72 10.04 -4.19 -17.10
N SER A 73 9.41 -3.85 -15.99
CA SER A 73 8.85 -2.52 -15.74
C SER A 73 9.41 -1.93 -14.44
N PHE A 74 9.73 -0.65 -14.45
CA PHE A 74 9.92 0.11 -13.21
C PHE A 74 8.55 0.62 -12.75
N TYR A 75 8.35 0.69 -11.44
CA TYR A 75 7.12 1.25 -10.91
C TYR A 75 7.35 2.13 -9.69
N LEU A 76 6.50 3.15 -9.60
CA LEU A 76 6.31 3.94 -8.39
C LEU A 76 4.86 3.76 -7.96
N GLU A 77 4.68 3.41 -6.71
CA GLU A 77 3.35 3.12 -6.15
C GLU A 77 3.09 3.94 -4.90
N ASN A 78 1.85 4.18 -4.58
CA ASN A 78 1.37 4.66 -3.29
C ASN A 78 0.42 3.61 -2.73
N ASP A 79 0.76 3.08 -1.56
CA ASP A 79 -0.09 2.14 -0.82
C ASP A 79 -0.65 2.80 0.42
N LEU A 80 -1.93 2.59 0.65
CA LEU A 80 -2.64 2.94 1.85
C LEU A 80 -3.24 1.67 2.46
N LEU A 81 -3.04 1.45 3.75
CA LEU A 81 -3.72 0.38 4.47
C LEU A 81 -4.21 0.90 5.82
N TRP A 82 -5.51 0.87 6.02
CA TRP A 82 -6.18 1.39 7.20
C TRP A 82 -6.72 0.24 8.05
N ASP A 83 -6.17 0.07 9.24
CA ASP A 83 -6.60 -0.89 10.25
C ASP A 83 -7.40 -0.18 11.33
N ILE A 84 -8.69 -0.45 11.38
CA ILE A 84 -9.61 0.17 12.32
C ILE A 84 -10.19 -0.92 13.22
N THR A 85 -10.07 -0.73 14.53
CA THR A 85 -10.70 -1.60 15.53
C THR A 85 -11.56 -0.74 16.46
N TRP A 86 -12.77 -1.18 16.79
CA TRP A 86 -13.67 -0.40 17.63
C TRP A 86 -14.68 -1.26 18.39
N ASN A 87 -15.15 -0.73 19.51
CA ASN A 87 -16.34 -1.17 20.22
C ASN A 87 -17.19 0.07 20.61
N SER A 88 -18.16 -0.06 21.52
CA SER A 88 -19.01 1.04 21.96
C SER A 88 -18.28 2.18 22.68
N ALA A 89 -17.11 1.92 23.28
CA ALA A 89 -16.40 2.85 24.15
C ALA A 89 -15.01 3.22 23.62
N GLU A 90 -14.40 2.35 22.82
CA GLU A 90 -13.00 2.41 22.43
C GLU A 90 -12.83 2.36 20.91
N LYS A 91 -11.79 3.01 20.42
CA LYS A 91 -11.42 3.01 18.99
C LYS A 91 -9.92 3.06 18.81
N SER A 92 -9.41 2.25 17.90
CA SER A 92 -8.03 2.28 17.43
C SER A 92 -8.04 2.38 15.90
N SER A 93 -7.32 3.34 15.37
CA SER A 93 -7.22 3.58 13.92
C SER A 93 -5.76 3.77 13.57
N LYS A 94 -5.22 2.90 12.72
CA LYS A 94 -3.84 2.91 12.25
C LYS A 94 -3.81 2.96 10.73
N LEU A 95 -3.34 4.06 10.18
CA LEU A 95 -3.21 4.25 8.74
C LEU A 95 -1.74 4.12 8.34
N HIS A 96 -1.42 3.06 7.59
CA HIS A 96 -0.13 2.90 6.93
C HIS A 96 -0.14 3.63 5.60
N VAL A 97 0.90 4.40 5.35
CA VAL A 97 1.13 5.12 4.09
C VAL A 97 2.52 4.74 3.61
N SER A 98 2.62 4.19 2.42
CA SER A 98 3.91 3.79 1.85
C SER A 98 4.05 4.14 0.38
N PHE A 99 5.31 4.31 -0.05
CA PHE A 99 5.71 4.73 -1.39
C PHE A 99 6.78 3.76 -1.91
N PRO A 100 6.39 2.59 -2.43
CA PRO A 100 7.29 1.65 -3.07
C PRO A 100 7.83 2.20 -4.40
N LEU A 101 9.14 2.08 -4.60
CA LEU A 101 9.82 2.30 -5.87
C LEU A 101 10.57 1.02 -6.23
N GLY A 102 10.25 0.40 -7.34
CA GLY A 102 10.76 -0.93 -7.63
C GLY A 102 10.69 -1.37 -9.08
N ILE A 103 10.85 -2.67 -9.25
CA ILE A 103 10.88 -3.36 -10.53
C ILE A 103 9.85 -4.48 -10.51
N LYS A 104 9.05 -4.57 -11.59
CA LYS A 104 8.21 -5.73 -11.92
C LYS A 104 8.92 -6.57 -12.98
N ILE A 105 8.90 -7.89 -12.82
CA ILE A 105 9.47 -8.87 -13.73
C ILE A 105 8.35 -9.77 -14.23
N PHE A 106 8.20 -9.88 -15.55
CA PHE A 106 7.22 -10.70 -16.23
C PHE A 106 7.96 -11.92 -16.83
N PRO A 107 7.85 -13.12 -16.25
CA PRO A 107 8.60 -14.30 -16.71
C PRO A 107 8.07 -14.91 -18.01
N GLY A 108 7.06 -14.31 -18.64
CA GLY A 108 6.46 -14.82 -19.88
C GLY A 108 5.42 -15.93 -19.67
N VAL A 109 4.95 -16.12 -18.45
CA VAL A 109 3.90 -17.09 -18.10
C VAL A 109 2.58 -16.34 -17.93
N GLY A 110 1.88 -16.11 -19.03
CA GLY A 110 0.63 -15.34 -19.04
C GLY A 110 0.84 -13.95 -18.43
N GLY A 111 -0.08 -13.51 -17.58
CA GLY A 111 -0.01 -12.24 -16.87
C GLY A 111 0.73 -12.27 -15.52
N LEU A 112 1.40 -13.38 -15.19
CA LEU A 112 2.11 -13.49 -13.91
C LEU A 112 3.28 -12.53 -13.88
N ASN A 113 3.38 -11.75 -12.79
CA ASN A 113 4.54 -10.91 -12.53
C ASN A 113 4.96 -10.96 -11.05
N PHE A 114 6.21 -10.65 -10.82
CA PHE A 114 6.85 -10.56 -9.51
C PHE A 114 7.48 -9.19 -9.37
N GLY A 115 7.36 -8.58 -8.21
CA GLY A 115 7.98 -7.30 -7.96
C GLY A 115 8.78 -7.26 -6.69
N ILE A 116 9.83 -6.44 -6.73
CA ILE A 116 10.62 -6.04 -5.60
C ILE A 116 10.76 -4.52 -5.59
N ALA A 117 10.58 -3.91 -4.43
CA ALA A 117 10.73 -2.46 -4.28
C ALA A 117 11.39 -2.08 -2.97
N TYR A 118 12.11 -0.98 -3.01
CA TYR A 118 12.45 -0.20 -1.84
C TYR A 118 11.24 0.64 -1.45
N THR A 119 10.92 0.65 -0.16
CA THR A 119 9.71 1.31 0.34
C THR A 119 10.08 2.36 1.37
N LEU A 120 9.54 3.56 1.19
CA LEU A 120 9.48 4.62 2.20
C LEU A 120 8.05 4.74 2.72
N GLY A 121 7.89 5.03 4.01
CA GLY A 121 6.55 5.23 4.53
C GLY A 121 6.50 5.64 5.99
N PHE A 122 5.29 5.83 6.48
CA PHE A 122 5.00 6.18 7.87
C PHE A 122 3.62 5.65 8.26
N ARG A 123 3.34 5.69 9.56
CA ARG A 123 2.03 5.30 10.10
C ARG A 123 1.43 6.46 10.89
N VAL A 124 0.13 6.66 10.73
CA VAL A 124 -0.68 7.58 11.52
C VAL A 124 -1.53 6.79 12.49
N ASP A 125 -1.36 7.03 13.77
CA ASP A 125 -2.07 6.36 14.87
C ASP A 125 -3.04 7.33 15.53
N ASN A 126 -4.32 6.94 15.61
CA ASN A 126 -5.33 7.65 16.38
C ASN A 126 -6.04 6.61 17.26
N ILE A 127 -5.75 6.60 18.55
CA ILE A 127 -6.17 5.56 19.47
C ILE A 127 -6.85 6.21 20.66
N LYS A 128 -8.01 5.66 21.01
CA LYS A 128 -8.75 6.02 22.21
C LYS A 128 -9.19 4.73 22.89
N THR A 129 -8.48 4.36 23.96
CA THR A 129 -8.76 3.16 24.74
C THR A 129 -8.69 3.45 26.24
N SER A 130 -9.31 2.62 27.04
CA SER A 130 -9.28 2.74 28.51
C SER A 130 -7.88 2.51 29.09
N SER A 131 -7.05 1.73 28.40
CA SER A 131 -5.68 1.38 28.83
C SER A 131 -4.64 2.46 28.55
N ILE A 132 -4.78 3.20 27.44
CA ILE A 132 -3.79 4.19 26.97
C ILE A 132 -4.33 5.62 27.08
N GLY A 133 -5.66 5.79 27.14
CA GLY A 133 -6.32 7.07 26.99
C GLY A 133 -6.43 7.49 25.52
N GLU A 134 -6.29 8.77 25.24
CA GLU A 134 -6.29 9.29 23.88
C GLU A 134 -4.84 9.52 23.43
N TYR A 135 -4.47 8.87 22.31
CA TYR A 135 -3.15 8.91 21.72
C TYR A 135 -3.25 9.20 20.23
N ASN A 136 -2.59 10.27 19.79
CA ASN A 136 -2.51 10.67 18.38
C ASN A 136 -1.05 10.89 18.02
N ASP A 137 -0.54 10.13 17.07
CA ASP A 137 0.86 10.21 16.65
C ASP A 137 1.04 9.95 15.16
N ILE A 138 2.12 10.48 14.63
CA ILE A 138 2.62 10.18 13.30
C ILE A 138 4.03 9.65 13.47
N SER A 139 4.25 8.39 13.11
CA SER A 139 5.58 7.79 13.22
C SER A 139 6.59 8.54 12.34
N SER A 140 7.86 8.45 12.70
CA SER A 140 8.95 8.84 11.81
C SER A 140 8.88 8.06 10.50
N TRP A 141 9.40 8.62 9.43
CA TRP A 141 9.60 7.92 8.18
C TRP A 141 10.47 6.68 8.41
N GLY A 142 9.99 5.55 7.95
CA GLY A 142 10.74 4.32 7.89
C GLY A 142 11.08 3.95 6.46
N ASN A 143 12.03 3.06 6.32
CA ASN A 143 12.42 2.48 5.03
C ASN A 143 12.46 0.95 5.16
N GLY A 144 12.19 0.28 4.08
CA GLY A 144 12.14 -1.16 4.02
C GLY A 144 12.04 -1.66 2.60
N PHE A 145 11.37 -2.78 2.43
CA PHE A 145 11.17 -3.34 1.11
C PHE A 145 9.81 -4.02 0.98
N LYS A 146 9.34 -4.09 -0.26
CA LYS A 146 8.11 -4.74 -0.66
C LYS A 146 8.42 -5.85 -1.65
N LEU A 147 7.82 -7.01 -1.45
CA LEU A 147 7.76 -8.09 -2.43
C LEU A 147 6.32 -8.30 -2.83
N HIS A 148 6.04 -8.42 -4.13
CA HIS A 148 4.70 -8.75 -4.57
C HIS A 148 4.69 -9.83 -5.65
N VAL A 149 3.54 -10.49 -5.74
CA VAL A 149 3.16 -11.40 -6.83
C VAL A 149 1.81 -10.94 -7.33
N GLU A 150 1.67 -10.75 -8.63
CA GLU A 150 0.46 -10.25 -9.27
C GLU A 150 0.17 -11.07 -10.54
N TYR A 151 -1.10 -11.21 -10.84
CA TYR A 151 -1.57 -11.81 -12.08
C TYR A 151 -2.47 -10.83 -12.84
N ASP A 152 -2.03 -10.44 -14.03
CA ASP A 152 -2.74 -9.57 -14.95
C ASP A 152 -3.58 -10.42 -15.92
N PHE A 153 -4.90 -10.26 -15.89
CA PHE A 153 -5.82 -11.13 -16.63
C PHE A 153 -5.83 -10.91 -18.14
N ALA A 154 -5.29 -9.81 -18.63
CA ALA A 154 -5.22 -9.50 -20.06
C ALA A 154 -3.87 -8.92 -20.47
N HIS A 155 -2.79 -9.48 -19.97
CA HIS A 155 -1.41 -9.07 -20.27
C HIS A 155 -1.02 -9.25 -21.78
N ASP A 156 -1.87 -9.88 -22.58
CA ASP A 156 -1.63 -10.10 -24.01
C ASP A 156 -1.70 -8.83 -24.88
N GLY A 157 -1.85 -7.65 -24.23
CA GLY A 157 -1.85 -6.34 -24.89
C GLY A 157 -3.08 -6.04 -25.76
N LYS A 158 -4.07 -6.93 -25.79
CA LYS A 158 -5.28 -6.74 -26.61
C LYS A 158 -6.32 -5.84 -25.94
N SER A 159 -6.21 -5.66 -24.63
CA SER A 159 -7.13 -4.80 -23.86
C SER A 159 -6.41 -3.60 -23.29
N LYS A 160 -6.99 -2.42 -23.51
CA LYS A 160 -6.51 -1.18 -22.89
C LYS A 160 -6.76 -1.12 -21.40
N TYR A 161 -7.77 -1.86 -20.94
CA TYR A 161 -8.15 -1.94 -19.52
C TYR A 161 -8.24 -3.39 -19.11
N TYR A 162 -7.53 -3.78 -18.08
CA TYR A 162 -7.56 -5.14 -17.58
C TYR A 162 -7.44 -5.19 -16.06
N PRO A 163 -8.15 -6.14 -15.43
CA PRO A 163 -8.02 -6.35 -14.00
C PRO A 163 -6.74 -7.13 -13.68
N SER A 164 -6.22 -6.90 -12.48
CA SER A 164 -5.21 -7.74 -11.87
C SER A 164 -5.59 -8.11 -10.45
N VAL A 165 -5.03 -9.20 -9.96
CA VAL A 165 -5.13 -9.63 -8.56
C VAL A 165 -3.73 -9.95 -8.07
N GLY A 166 -3.43 -9.54 -6.85
CA GLY A 166 -2.11 -9.77 -6.31
C GLY A 166 -2.07 -9.82 -4.80
N THR A 167 -0.91 -10.18 -4.32
CA THR A 167 -0.55 -10.13 -2.91
C THR A 167 0.82 -9.50 -2.77
N TYR A 168 1.02 -8.78 -1.67
CA TYR A 168 2.33 -8.29 -1.33
C TYR A 168 2.65 -8.45 0.15
N TRP A 169 3.93 -8.58 0.42
CA TRP A 169 4.51 -8.41 1.73
C TRP A 169 5.35 -7.13 1.76
N ASN A 170 5.04 -6.24 2.69
CA ASN A 170 5.76 -5.00 2.89
C ASN A 170 6.34 -4.99 4.31
N LEU A 171 7.67 -4.93 4.40
CA LEU A 171 8.41 -4.77 5.65
C LEU A 171 8.82 -3.32 5.79
N MET A 172 8.28 -2.64 6.79
CA MET A 172 8.55 -1.24 7.05
C MET A 172 9.14 -1.02 8.44
N PRO A 173 10.47 -0.81 8.56
CA PRO A 173 11.03 -0.32 9.80
C PRO A 173 10.58 1.14 10.02
N ARG A 174 10.17 1.43 11.22
CA ARG A 174 9.87 2.80 11.66
C ARG A 174 11.07 3.36 12.43
N GLY A 175 11.21 4.68 12.50
CA GLY A 175 12.39 5.36 13.04
C GLY A 175 12.75 5.06 14.50
N ASN A 176 11.98 4.23 15.20
CA ASN A 176 12.22 3.78 16.59
C ASN A 176 12.68 2.32 16.69
N ASN A 177 13.30 1.77 15.65
CA ASN A 177 13.70 0.37 15.53
C ASN A 177 12.52 -0.64 15.60
N SER A 178 11.31 -0.19 15.33
CA SER A 178 10.14 -1.05 15.18
C SER A 178 9.91 -1.40 13.72
N TRP A 179 9.37 -2.59 13.49
CA TRP A 179 9.08 -3.11 12.16
C TRP A 179 7.60 -3.49 12.10
N ASP A 180 6.91 -3.00 11.10
CA ASP A 180 5.57 -3.47 10.78
C ASP A 180 5.65 -4.38 9.55
N ASN A 181 5.02 -5.55 9.62
CA ASN A 181 4.87 -6.43 8.47
C ASN A 181 3.44 -6.31 7.97
N LEU A 182 3.28 -6.00 6.69
CA LEU A 182 1.98 -5.93 6.05
C LEU A 182 1.88 -7.05 5.03
N ILE A 183 0.95 -7.98 5.22
CA ILE A 183 0.59 -9.00 4.23
C ILE A 183 -0.75 -8.58 3.65
N VAL A 184 -0.78 -8.27 2.36
CA VAL A 184 -1.92 -7.60 1.73
C VAL A 184 -2.34 -8.34 0.47
N LEU A 185 -3.65 -8.50 0.30
CA LEU A 185 -4.30 -8.92 -0.93
C LEU A 185 -4.93 -7.70 -1.61
N TYR A 186 -4.90 -7.63 -2.93
CA TYR A 186 -5.49 -6.53 -3.68
C TYR A 186 -6.08 -6.98 -5.00
N ILE A 187 -7.01 -6.17 -5.48
CA ILE A 187 -7.53 -6.21 -6.84
C ILE A 187 -7.32 -4.84 -7.43
N ALA A 188 -6.77 -4.77 -8.62
CA ALA A 188 -6.50 -3.50 -9.31
C ALA A 188 -7.04 -3.52 -10.74
N ALA A 189 -7.24 -2.33 -11.29
CA ALA A 189 -7.44 -2.10 -12.71
C ALA A 189 -6.19 -1.44 -13.29
N ASN A 190 -5.74 -1.95 -14.40
CA ASN A 190 -4.60 -1.45 -15.17
C ASN A 190 -5.12 -0.73 -16.42
N PHE A 191 -4.47 0.39 -16.81
CA PHE A 191 -4.86 1.24 -17.95
C PHE A 191 -3.70 2.11 -18.45
#